data_6c91d1937a40cafd747d5c52ef69c01b
#
_entry.id   6c91d1937a40cafd747d5c52ef69c01b
#
_cell.length_a   1.000
_cell.length_b   1.000
_cell.length_c   1.000
_cell.angle_alpha   90.00
_cell.angle_beta   90.00
_cell.angle_gamma   90.00
#
_symmetry.space_group_name_H-M   'P 1'
#
loop_
_entity.id
_entity.type
_entity.pdbx_description
1 polymer ?
#
loop_
_entity_poly.entity_id
_entity_poly.type
_entity_poly.pdbx_seq_one_letter_code
_entity_poly.pdbx_strand_id
1 'polypeptide(L)'
;MLVAVCPNATGRADTELTCTSCHRPQAEEFGRSVHRSLTCQECHQGAKAYQLPDDQAAALTGRAAGQAMLFDHGTLFRGRLARKDNPSLCGDCHADVVRMNPFGLRTDQLARYWTSRHGKTLRDKGDDRVAVCIDCHGTHEIRPGLQSGSRTHPLNVPETCAACHADEKLMGDYDLPTQVVDEYRQSVHGVLLLEHGDTGAPTCATCHGNHSAMPPGYASVADVCGLCHQHVTNFFNQSIHAEQTEHHGCVQCHGGGEDRHFHLIQRITQQPGVMIQRYAHLLAAEGQPTPTQVAEAIHPDPRKIINQALPTCLECHEEIEDDESLPKLFELLDEIALAEKKYVETANRLSKVGQGVLLVDKQQFLFEEAKTHLIALAPLQHTLSNVRVAEKVEELNAICDQVDQELTELEDGLKLRYKALLPIWIFSALMAVAFYAKYKQLRAIYVKPLSPDHENQGAPSK
;
A
#
# COMPACT_ATOMS: atom_id res chain seq x y z
N MET A 1 30.00 45.08 7.27
CA MET A 1 29.91 44.99 5.81
C MET A 1 30.69 43.74 5.38
N LEU A 2 29.98 42.62 5.18
CA LEU A 2 30.60 41.38 4.67
C LEU A 2 30.46 41.43 3.14
N VAL A 3 31.55 41.71 2.45
CA VAL A 3 31.63 41.64 1.00
C VAL A 3 31.93 40.17 0.64
N ALA A 4 30.97 39.45 0.14
CA ALA A 4 31.21 38.11 -0.37
C ALA A 4 31.82 38.21 -1.78
N VAL A 5 33.10 37.87 -1.92
CA VAL A 5 33.78 37.75 -3.21
C VAL A 5 33.49 36.36 -3.77
N CYS A 6 32.91 36.28 -4.96
CA CYS A 6 32.61 35.04 -5.67
C CYS A 6 33.91 34.47 -6.28
N PRO A 7 34.49 33.35 -5.81
CA PRO A 7 35.82 32.89 -6.24
C PRO A 7 35.86 32.26 -7.65
N ASN A 8 34.73 32.05 -8.34
CA ASN A 8 34.68 31.29 -9.59
C ASN A 8 33.93 31.95 -10.76
N ALA A 9 33.94 33.29 -10.84
CA ALA A 9 33.39 33.97 -12.01
C ALA A 9 34.32 33.90 -13.22
N THR A 10 34.45 32.70 -13.81
CA THR A 10 35.14 32.53 -15.13
C THR A 10 34.08 32.52 -16.24
N GLY A 11 33.52 33.66 -16.56
CA GLY A 11 32.53 33.79 -17.62
C GLY A 11 32.78 35.09 -18.43
N ARG A 12 32.51 35.04 -19.72
CA ARG A 12 32.62 36.10 -20.74
C ARG A 12 32.21 37.48 -20.23
N ALA A 13 32.87 38.49 -20.77
CA ALA A 13 32.83 39.89 -20.35
C ALA A 13 31.50 40.65 -20.46
N ASP A 14 30.38 39.99 -20.75
CA ASP A 14 29.07 40.61 -21.00
C ASP A 14 27.91 40.06 -20.12
N THR A 15 28.18 39.29 -19.07
CA THR A 15 27.12 38.76 -18.22
C THR A 15 27.05 39.54 -16.91
N GLU A 16 25.92 40.20 -16.73
CA GLU A 16 25.51 40.82 -15.46
C GLU A 16 25.59 39.78 -14.32
N LEU A 17 26.34 40.09 -13.24
CA LEU A 17 26.45 39.18 -12.10
C LEU A 17 25.08 39.10 -11.40
N THR A 18 24.55 37.89 -11.36
CA THR A 18 23.28 37.58 -10.68
C THR A 18 23.56 36.79 -9.41
N CYS A 19 22.54 36.61 -8.54
CA CYS A 19 22.63 35.75 -7.35
C CYS A 19 23.16 34.34 -7.70
N THR A 20 22.79 33.82 -8.86
CA THR A 20 23.21 32.49 -9.35
C THR A 20 24.68 32.37 -9.69
N SER A 21 25.35 33.49 -9.90
CA SER A 21 26.82 33.53 -10.17
C SER A 21 27.63 33.05 -8.97
N CYS A 22 27.14 33.30 -7.75
CA CYS A 22 27.79 32.92 -6.50
C CYS A 22 27.08 31.71 -5.82
N HIS A 23 25.76 31.62 -5.91
CA HIS A 23 24.92 30.60 -5.26
C HIS A 23 24.54 29.49 -6.24
N ARG A 24 25.49 28.92 -6.97
CA ARG A 24 25.24 27.87 -7.99
C ARG A 24 24.50 26.65 -7.46
N PRO A 25 24.90 26.02 -6.35
CA PRO A 25 24.20 24.83 -5.85
C PRO A 25 22.72 25.13 -5.56
N GLN A 26 22.42 26.25 -4.92
CA GLN A 26 21.05 26.68 -4.61
C GLN A 26 20.28 27.01 -5.89
N ALA A 27 20.95 27.60 -6.90
CA ALA A 27 20.32 27.87 -8.18
C ALA A 27 19.96 26.59 -8.97
N GLU A 28 20.82 25.58 -8.92
CA GLU A 28 20.57 24.27 -9.54
C GLU A 28 19.40 23.54 -8.84
N GLU A 29 19.35 23.54 -7.51
CA GLU A 29 18.23 23.02 -6.74
C GLU A 29 16.93 23.75 -7.08
N PHE A 30 16.98 25.09 -7.07
CA PHE A 30 15.84 25.96 -7.37
C PHE A 30 15.32 25.76 -8.79
N GLY A 31 16.21 25.51 -9.76
CA GLY A 31 15.83 25.19 -11.13
C GLY A 31 14.95 23.94 -11.27
N ARG A 32 15.00 23.02 -10.31
CA ARG A 32 14.16 21.82 -10.24
C ARG A 32 12.90 22.00 -9.38
N SER A 33 12.75 23.16 -8.75
CA SER A 33 11.62 23.49 -7.86
C SER A 33 10.37 23.87 -8.63
N VAL A 34 9.20 23.70 -7.99
CA VAL A 34 7.94 24.29 -8.45
C VAL A 34 8.00 25.81 -8.50
N HIS A 35 8.86 26.43 -7.71
CA HIS A 35 9.07 27.89 -7.63
C HIS A 35 10.09 28.45 -8.63
N ARG A 36 10.63 27.63 -9.56
CA ARG A 36 11.70 28.03 -10.51
C ARG A 36 11.41 29.28 -11.35
N SER A 37 10.13 29.68 -11.44
CA SER A 37 9.73 30.92 -12.14
C SER A 37 9.78 32.17 -11.27
N LEU A 38 10.00 32.03 -9.97
CA LEU A 38 10.13 33.12 -9.04
C LEU A 38 11.58 33.64 -9.06
N THR A 39 11.79 34.87 -8.54
CA THR A 39 13.10 35.42 -8.30
C THR A 39 13.61 35.08 -6.90
N CYS A 40 14.95 35.06 -6.72
CA CYS A 40 15.53 34.82 -5.39
C CYS A 40 15.04 35.85 -4.36
N GLN A 41 14.81 37.08 -4.79
CA GLN A 41 14.41 38.20 -3.93
C GLN A 41 12.95 38.12 -3.43
N GLU A 42 12.10 37.31 -4.05
CA GLU A 42 10.74 37.08 -3.55
C GLU A 42 10.75 36.35 -2.20
N CYS A 43 11.77 35.51 -1.95
CA CYS A 43 11.99 34.89 -0.66
C CYS A 43 13.09 35.58 0.16
N HIS A 44 14.18 35.97 -0.48
CA HIS A 44 15.35 36.63 0.14
C HIS A 44 15.26 38.16 -0.03
N GLN A 45 14.29 38.76 0.64
CA GLN A 45 14.01 40.19 0.54
C GLN A 45 15.15 41.04 1.06
N GLY A 46 15.29 42.26 0.53
CA GLY A 46 16.21 43.26 1.00
C GLY A 46 17.63 43.23 0.36
N ALA A 47 17.89 42.28 -0.56
CA ALA A 47 19.09 42.30 -1.36
C ALA A 47 19.05 43.48 -2.34
N LYS A 48 20.04 44.34 -2.32
CA LYS A 48 20.23 45.43 -3.28
C LYS A 48 21.44 45.13 -4.12
N ALA A 49 21.25 45.12 -5.45
CA ALA A 49 22.33 45.10 -6.39
C ALA A 49 22.86 46.54 -6.55
N TYR A 50 24.15 46.74 -6.49
CA TYR A 50 24.78 47.97 -6.81
C TYR A 50 26.08 47.73 -7.61
N GLN A 51 26.40 48.67 -8.48
CA GLN A 51 27.64 48.63 -9.27
C GLN A 51 28.78 49.20 -8.43
N LEU A 52 29.86 48.45 -8.33
CA LEU A 52 31.07 48.93 -7.68
C LEU A 52 31.71 50.03 -8.52
N PRO A 53 32.27 51.08 -7.89
CA PRO A 53 33.20 51.97 -8.55
C PRO A 53 34.36 51.22 -9.20
N ASP A 54 34.78 51.67 -10.36
CA ASP A 54 35.76 50.97 -11.21
C ASP A 54 37.08 50.64 -10.49
N ASP A 55 37.55 51.54 -9.59
CA ASP A 55 38.74 51.37 -8.78
C ASP A 55 38.62 50.20 -7.77
N GLN A 56 37.46 50.06 -7.18
CA GLN A 56 37.18 48.97 -6.22
C GLN A 56 36.93 47.65 -6.94
N ALA A 57 36.28 47.68 -8.10
CA ALA A 57 36.04 46.49 -8.92
C ALA A 57 37.37 45.91 -9.45
N ALA A 58 38.30 46.75 -9.88
CA ALA A 58 39.64 46.33 -10.34
C ALA A 58 40.50 45.71 -9.22
N ALA A 59 40.39 46.23 -8.00
CA ALA A 59 41.12 45.71 -6.85
C ALA A 59 40.65 44.30 -6.39
N LEU A 60 39.37 43.99 -6.60
CA LEU A 60 38.75 42.70 -6.15
C LEU A 60 38.95 41.55 -7.14
N THR A 61 39.00 41.81 -8.44
CA THR A 61 38.91 40.74 -9.46
C THR A 61 40.14 40.58 -10.33
N GLY A 62 41.12 41.51 -10.31
CA GLY A 62 42.26 41.49 -11.22
C GLY A 62 41.88 41.61 -12.70
N ARG A 63 40.70 42.05 -13.07
CA ARG A 63 40.17 42.22 -14.42
C ARG A 63 39.82 43.67 -14.68
N ALA A 64 39.80 44.02 -15.98
CA ALA A 64 39.50 45.35 -16.42
C ALA A 64 38.22 45.90 -15.84
N ALA A 65 38.32 47.11 -15.30
CA ALA A 65 37.26 47.85 -14.64
C ALA A 65 35.96 47.94 -15.46
N GLY A 66 34.83 47.76 -14.86
CA GLY A 66 33.57 48.22 -15.41
C GLY A 66 32.32 47.36 -15.15
N GLN A 67 32.39 46.14 -14.61
CA GLN A 67 31.23 45.26 -14.54
C GLN A 67 31.13 44.36 -13.28
N ALA A 68 31.62 44.75 -12.14
CA ALA A 68 31.37 44.02 -10.91
C ALA A 68 30.12 44.54 -10.23
N MET A 69 29.03 43.86 -10.39
CA MET A 69 27.84 44.07 -9.54
C MET A 69 28.04 43.29 -8.24
N LEU A 70 27.91 43.96 -7.12
CA LEU A 70 27.84 43.36 -5.80
C LEU A 70 26.43 43.43 -5.26
N PHE A 71 26.04 42.39 -4.59
CA PHE A 71 24.81 42.40 -3.82
C PHE A 71 25.16 42.79 -2.39
N ASP A 72 24.58 43.90 -1.93
CA ASP A 72 24.67 44.27 -0.53
C ASP A 72 23.77 43.35 0.31
N HIS A 73 24.44 42.47 1.07
CA HIS A 73 23.78 41.63 2.08
C HIS A 73 23.73 42.41 3.42
N GLY A 74 23.47 43.71 3.39
CA GLY A 74 23.40 44.59 4.56
C GLY A 74 22.23 44.23 5.52
N THR A 75 21.98 45.11 6.47
CA THR A 75 21.06 44.91 7.61
C THR A 75 19.62 44.62 7.22
N LEU A 76 19.19 44.97 6.01
CA LEU A 76 17.84 44.74 5.49
C LEU A 76 17.72 43.42 4.68
N PHE A 77 18.83 42.75 4.42
CA PHE A 77 18.83 41.50 3.66
C PHE A 77 18.37 40.32 4.52
N ARG A 78 17.26 39.73 4.13
CA ARG A 78 16.79 38.46 4.70
C ARG A 78 17.46 37.29 3.99
N GLY A 79 18.74 37.04 4.30
CA GLY A 79 19.51 35.95 3.71
C GLY A 79 19.05 34.61 4.25
N ARG A 80 19.52 34.26 5.44
CA ARG A 80 19.02 33.11 6.16
C ARG A 80 17.81 33.57 7.01
N LEU A 81 16.63 33.18 6.60
CA LEU A 81 15.42 33.47 7.37
C LEU A 81 15.49 32.82 8.74
N ALA A 82 15.07 33.55 9.76
CA ALA A 82 14.83 32.93 11.07
C ALA A 82 13.71 31.89 10.91
N ARG A 83 13.86 30.72 11.53
CA ARG A 83 12.88 29.63 11.39
C ARG A 83 11.47 30.08 11.76
N LYS A 84 11.33 30.92 12.78
CA LYS A 84 10.04 31.47 13.23
C LYS A 84 9.32 32.30 12.16
N ASP A 85 10.04 32.91 11.22
CA ASP A 85 9.46 33.75 10.15
C ASP A 85 9.06 32.93 8.92
N ASN A 86 9.48 31.68 8.83
CA ASN A 86 9.28 30.82 7.67
C ASN A 86 7.79 30.57 7.37
N PRO A 87 6.90 30.27 8.35
CA PRO A 87 5.48 30.08 8.06
C PRO A 87 4.84 31.30 7.45
N SER A 88 5.17 32.53 7.94
CA SER A 88 4.62 33.77 7.41
C SER A 88 5.11 34.03 5.99
N LEU A 89 6.40 33.83 5.70
CA LEU A 89 6.94 34.00 4.36
C LEU A 89 6.22 33.11 3.33
N CYS A 90 6.05 31.82 3.64
CA CYS A 90 5.35 30.89 2.75
C CYS A 90 3.86 31.27 2.64
N GLY A 91 3.28 31.66 3.76
CA GLY A 91 1.88 32.05 3.88
C GLY A 91 1.51 33.29 3.08
N ASP A 92 2.42 34.26 2.93
CA ASP A 92 2.19 35.48 2.15
C ASP A 92 1.72 35.18 0.71
N CYS A 93 2.13 34.05 0.16
CA CYS A 93 1.65 33.56 -1.13
C CYS A 93 0.61 32.43 -0.96
N HIS A 94 0.91 31.39 -0.16
CA HIS A 94 0.10 30.19 -0.05
C HIS A 94 -1.23 30.39 0.68
N ALA A 95 -1.44 31.51 1.40
CA ALA A 95 -2.73 31.89 1.97
C ALA A 95 -3.54 32.84 1.05
N ASP A 96 -2.97 33.30 -0.04
CA ASP A 96 -3.64 34.18 -1.01
C ASP A 96 -4.44 33.34 -2.01
N VAL A 97 -5.78 33.44 -1.93
CA VAL A 97 -6.71 32.69 -2.79
C VAL A 97 -6.55 33.08 -4.26
N VAL A 98 -6.36 34.37 -4.55
CA VAL A 98 -6.26 34.87 -5.94
C VAL A 98 -4.97 34.33 -6.58
N ARG A 99 -3.87 34.33 -5.83
CA ARG A 99 -2.57 33.85 -6.29
C ARG A 99 -2.52 32.33 -6.45
N MET A 100 -3.17 31.57 -5.56
CA MET A 100 -3.08 30.10 -5.53
C MET A 100 -4.15 29.40 -6.38
N ASN A 101 -5.29 30.07 -6.65
CA ASN A 101 -6.37 29.49 -7.44
C ASN A 101 -5.95 28.98 -8.83
N PRO A 102 -5.07 29.68 -9.60
CA PRO A 102 -4.59 29.17 -10.89
C PRO A 102 -3.84 27.85 -10.82
N PHE A 103 -3.30 27.50 -9.66
CA PHE A 103 -2.57 26.26 -9.41
C PHE A 103 -3.43 25.17 -8.77
N GLY A 104 -4.70 25.44 -8.49
CA GLY A 104 -5.60 24.49 -7.80
C GLY A 104 -5.17 24.17 -6.37
N LEU A 105 -4.39 25.06 -5.74
CA LEU A 105 -3.86 24.85 -4.40
C LEU A 105 -4.83 25.39 -3.35
N ARG A 106 -4.97 24.65 -2.27
CA ARG A 106 -5.68 25.11 -1.08
C ARG A 106 -4.91 26.25 -0.42
N THR A 107 -5.61 27.12 0.30
CA THR A 107 -5.03 28.31 0.93
C THR A 107 -5.18 28.31 2.45
N ASP A 108 -5.63 27.20 3.02
CA ASP A 108 -5.83 27.03 4.45
C ASP A 108 -4.61 26.43 5.20
N GLN A 109 -3.53 26.08 4.49
CA GLN A 109 -2.37 25.40 5.09
C GLN A 109 -1.72 26.20 6.23
N LEU A 110 -1.54 27.52 6.03
CA LEU A 110 -0.98 28.39 7.06
C LEU A 110 -1.88 28.46 8.31
N ALA A 111 -3.19 28.65 8.10
CA ALA A 111 -4.15 28.71 9.19
C ALA A 111 -4.15 27.38 9.98
N ARG A 112 -4.12 26.26 9.27
CA ARG A 112 -4.03 24.94 9.87
C ARG A 112 -2.71 24.71 10.61
N TYR A 113 -1.58 25.15 10.04
CA TYR A 113 -0.28 25.03 10.71
C TYR A 113 -0.31 25.67 12.10
N TRP A 114 -0.94 26.84 12.24
CA TRP A 114 -1.07 27.50 13.55
C TRP A 114 -1.99 26.76 14.55
N THR A 115 -2.78 25.80 14.09
CA THR A 115 -3.54 24.90 14.99
C THR A 115 -2.76 23.66 15.39
N SER A 116 -1.69 23.32 14.66
CA SER A 116 -0.85 22.17 14.93
C SER A 116 -0.02 22.31 16.21
N ARG A 117 0.48 21.19 16.73
CA ARG A 117 1.40 21.23 17.86
C ARG A 117 2.68 21.99 17.52
N HIS A 118 3.24 21.80 16.32
CA HIS A 118 4.41 22.54 15.86
C HIS A 118 4.14 24.04 15.82
N GLY A 119 3.06 24.46 15.18
CA GLY A 119 2.70 25.88 15.06
C GLY A 119 2.41 26.53 16.41
N LYS A 120 1.68 25.85 17.30
CA LYS A 120 1.40 26.35 18.66
C LYS A 120 2.70 26.50 19.46
N THR A 121 3.57 25.53 19.44
CA THR A 121 4.85 25.58 20.17
C THR A 121 5.74 26.70 19.64
N LEU A 122 5.80 26.89 18.31
CA LEU A 122 6.50 28.02 17.71
C LEU A 122 5.93 29.36 18.12
N ARG A 123 4.59 29.52 18.04
CA ARG A 123 3.92 30.80 18.32
C ARG A 123 3.89 31.14 19.81
N ASP A 124 3.50 30.16 20.63
CA ASP A 124 3.17 30.40 22.05
C ASP A 124 4.41 30.33 22.94
N LYS A 125 5.43 29.53 22.57
CA LYS A 125 6.68 29.35 23.32
C LYS A 125 7.89 30.01 22.66
N GLY A 126 7.79 30.43 21.39
CA GLY A 126 8.92 30.93 20.61
C GLY A 126 9.99 29.88 20.31
N ASP A 127 9.68 28.60 20.48
CA ASP A 127 10.63 27.51 20.26
C ASP A 127 10.71 27.18 18.74
N ASP A 128 11.79 27.62 18.13
CA ASP A 128 12.02 27.49 16.69
C ASP A 128 12.69 26.14 16.28
N ARG A 129 12.88 25.22 17.21
CA ARG A 129 13.36 23.86 16.94
C ARG A 129 12.25 22.96 16.37
N VAL A 130 11.00 23.35 16.55
CA VAL A 130 9.85 22.61 15.97
C VAL A 130 9.83 22.72 14.45
N ALA A 131 9.15 21.77 13.79
CA ALA A 131 9.05 21.75 12.35
C ALA A 131 8.31 22.98 11.80
N VAL A 132 8.88 23.58 10.76
CA VAL A 132 8.30 24.64 9.94
C VAL A 132 8.13 24.15 8.49
N CYS A 133 7.58 24.97 7.61
CA CYS A 133 7.25 24.54 6.24
C CYS A 133 8.41 23.87 5.50
N ILE A 134 9.62 24.43 5.61
CA ILE A 134 10.81 23.94 4.91
C ILE A 134 11.32 22.58 5.40
N ASP A 135 11.02 22.19 6.62
CA ASP A 135 11.50 20.90 7.16
C ASP A 135 10.77 19.73 6.47
N CYS A 136 9.50 19.93 6.10
CA CYS A 136 8.74 18.96 5.35
C CYS A 136 8.86 19.12 3.84
N HIS A 137 8.85 20.36 3.32
CA HIS A 137 8.81 20.63 1.88
C HIS A 137 10.18 20.86 1.22
N GLY A 138 11.22 21.08 2.02
CA GLY A 138 12.53 21.51 1.52
C GLY A 138 12.62 23.02 1.37
N THR A 139 13.78 23.51 0.91
CA THR A 139 14.08 24.93 0.77
C THR A 139 14.08 25.39 -0.69
N HIS A 140 15.11 25.03 -1.44
CA HIS A 140 15.26 25.47 -2.82
C HIS A 140 14.66 24.49 -3.83
N GLU A 141 14.74 23.19 -3.58
CA GLU A 141 14.17 22.15 -4.44
C GLU A 141 12.83 21.67 -3.87
N ILE A 142 11.82 22.54 -3.89
CA ILE A 142 10.44 22.16 -3.48
C ILE A 142 9.75 21.47 -4.64
N ARG A 143 9.33 20.22 -4.45
CA ARG A 143 8.71 19.37 -5.46
C ARG A 143 7.23 19.12 -5.15
N PRO A 144 6.40 18.82 -6.18
CA PRO A 144 5.03 18.37 -5.94
C PRO A 144 5.01 17.12 -5.06
N GLY A 145 4.05 17.04 -4.14
CA GLY A 145 3.97 15.93 -3.16
C GLY A 145 3.89 14.54 -3.78
N LEU A 146 3.30 14.40 -4.97
CA LEU A 146 3.19 13.13 -5.68
C LEU A 146 4.44 12.75 -6.50
N GLN A 147 5.43 13.62 -6.59
CA GLN A 147 6.69 13.32 -7.25
C GLN A 147 7.61 12.52 -6.31
N SER A 148 8.17 11.40 -6.77
CA SER A 148 8.97 10.48 -5.95
C SER A 148 10.16 11.12 -5.22
N GLY A 149 10.72 12.19 -5.77
CA GLY A 149 11.80 12.97 -5.12
C GLY A 149 11.31 14.03 -4.13
N SER A 150 10.00 14.20 -3.90
CA SER A 150 9.46 15.10 -2.89
C SER A 150 9.64 14.52 -1.48
N ARG A 151 10.00 15.34 -0.51
CA ARG A 151 10.04 14.95 0.90
C ARG A 151 8.65 14.58 1.44
N THR A 152 7.59 15.13 0.82
CA THR A 152 6.19 14.85 1.18
C THR A 152 5.55 13.77 0.32
N HIS A 153 6.33 13.08 -0.54
CA HIS A 153 5.85 11.88 -1.21
C HIS A 153 5.56 10.77 -0.18
N PRO A 154 4.48 10.00 -0.31
CA PRO A 154 4.11 9.00 0.70
C PRO A 154 5.26 8.11 1.16
N LEU A 155 6.07 7.59 0.23
CA LEU A 155 7.24 6.75 0.55
C LEU A 155 8.34 7.48 1.34
N ASN A 156 8.40 8.81 1.28
CA ASN A 156 9.43 9.62 1.93
C ASN A 156 8.94 10.26 3.24
N VAL A 157 7.63 10.28 3.50
CA VAL A 157 7.04 10.88 4.71
C VAL A 157 7.62 10.29 5.99
N PRO A 158 7.79 8.95 6.14
CA PRO A 158 8.36 8.39 7.36
C PRO A 158 9.77 8.93 7.65
N GLU A 159 10.64 8.99 6.65
CA GLU A 159 12.00 9.54 6.78
C GLU A 159 12.00 11.05 7.05
N THR A 160 11.08 11.78 6.45
CA THR A 160 10.92 13.22 6.68
C THR A 160 10.54 13.50 8.14
N CYS A 161 9.67 12.69 8.72
CA CYS A 161 9.30 12.78 10.13
C CYS A 161 10.42 12.29 11.05
N ALA A 162 11.10 11.20 10.68
CA ALA A 162 12.22 10.61 11.43
C ALA A 162 13.36 11.59 11.65
N ALA A 163 13.59 12.53 10.74
CA ALA A 163 14.65 13.53 10.86
C ALA A 163 14.63 14.31 12.19
N CYS A 164 13.46 14.37 12.83
CA CYS A 164 13.31 14.94 14.17
C CYS A 164 12.78 13.90 15.18
N HIS A 165 11.73 13.13 14.79
CA HIS A 165 11.06 12.22 15.73
C HIS A 165 11.86 10.96 16.08
N ALA A 166 13.00 10.70 15.41
CA ALA A 166 13.96 9.68 15.82
C ALA A 166 15.20 10.27 16.52
N ASP A 167 15.26 11.59 16.72
CA ASP A 167 16.38 12.24 17.43
C ASP A 167 16.12 12.22 18.93
N GLU A 168 16.85 11.34 19.66
CA GLU A 168 16.71 11.14 21.10
C GLU A 168 16.94 12.44 21.91
N LYS A 169 17.91 13.26 21.49
CA LYS A 169 18.20 14.51 22.17
C LYS A 169 17.09 15.53 22.01
N LEU A 170 16.60 15.68 20.77
CA LEU A 170 15.53 16.64 20.48
C LEU A 170 14.22 16.20 21.10
N MET A 171 13.85 14.93 20.94
CA MET A 171 12.58 14.41 21.47
C MET A 171 12.58 14.30 22.99
N GLY A 172 13.73 14.03 23.63
CA GLY A 172 13.87 14.03 25.08
C GLY A 172 13.54 15.38 25.72
N ASP A 173 13.85 16.51 25.03
CA ASP A 173 13.47 17.85 25.50
C ASP A 173 11.94 18.10 25.50
N TYR A 174 11.17 17.25 24.78
CA TYR A 174 9.71 17.33 24.66
C TYR A 174 8.98 16.19 25.38
N ASP A 175 9.71 15.29 26.03
CA ASP A 175 9.16 14.07 26.64
C ASP A 175 8.36 13.21 25.63
N LEU A 176 8.93 13.02 24.44
CA LEU A 176 8.35 12.26 23.34
C LEU A 176 9.17 11.00 23.04
N PRO A 177 8.52 9.87 22.72
CA PRO A 177 9.20 8.64 22.33
C PRO A 177 9.88 8.79 20.97
N THR A 178 11.00 8.09 20.76
CA THR A 178 11.81 8.14 19.54
C THR A 178 11.66 6.90 18.66
N GLN A 179 11.08 5.84 19.17
CA GLN A 179 10.87 4.58 18.44
C GLN A 179 9.67 4.59 17.48
N VAL A 180 8.88 5.66 17.47
CA VAL A 180 7.60 5.76 16.74
C VAL A 180 7.72 5.48 15.23
N VAL A 181 8.86 5.84 14.62
CA VAL A 181 9.08 5.60 13.20
C VAL A 181 9.45 4.14 12.94
N ASP A 182 10.25 3.53 13.81
CA ASP A 182 10.62 2.12 13.70
C ASP A 182 9.43 1.21 13.96
N GLU A 183 8.57 1.56 14.91
CA GLU A 183 7.28 0.89 15.15
C GLU A 183 6.38 0.99 13.91
N TYR A 184 6.26 2.17 13.32
CA TYR A 184 5.48 2.36 12.10
C TYR A 184 6.03 1.49 10.95
N ARG A 185 7.34 1.43 10.75
CA ARG A 185 7.96 0.58 9.70
C ARG A 185 7.61 -0.89 9.85
N GLN A 186 7.48 -1.37 11.09
CA GLN A 186 7.12 -2.75 11.41
C GLN A 186 5.61 -2.98 11.42
N SER A 187 4.80 -1.92 11.39
CA SER A 187 3.35 -2.02 11.36
C SER A 187 2.84 -2.56 10.02
N VAL A 188 1.60 -3.08 10.00
CA VAL A 188 0.95 -3.52 8.75
C VAL A 188 0.89 -2.40 7.71
N HIS A 189 0.75 -1.16 8.14
CA HIS A 189 0.70 0.00 7.24
C HIS A 189 2.09 0.37 6.70
N GLY A 190 3.10 0.34 7.57
CA GLY A 190 4.49 0.60 7.16
C GLY A 190 5.02 -0.44 6.19
N VAL A 191 4.74 -1.73 6.43
CA VAL A 191 5.09 -2.81 5.51
C VAL A 191 4.41 -2.63 4.15
N LEU A 192 3.10 -2.32 4.11
CA LEU A 192 2.39 -2.06 2.84
C LEU A 192 3.01 -0.88 2.08
N LEU A 193 3.33 0.21 2.79
CA LEU A 193 3.91 1.39 2.17
C LEU A 193 5.34 1.14 1.69
N LEU A 194 6.22 0.64 2.56
CA LEU A 194 7.67 0.68 2.34
C LEU A 194 8.19 -0.58 1.64
N GLU A 195 7.62 -1.76 1.91
CA GLU A 195 8.06 -3.01 1.30
C GLU A 195 7.29 -3.33 0.01
N HIS A 196 5.97 -3.04 0.00
CA HIS A 196 5.14 -3.29 -1.18
C HIS A 196 4.97 -2.07 -2.09
N GLY A 197 5.39 -0.88 -1.65
CA GLY A 197 5.30 0.35 -2.44
C GLY A 197 3.87 0.86 -2.62
N ASP A 198 2.93 0.42 -1.79
CA ASP A 198 1.53 0.84 -1.85
C ASP A 198 1.38 2.25 -1.29
N THR A 199 1.37 3.24 -2.17
CA THR A 199 1.20 4.66 -1.80
C THR A 199 -0.22 5.00 -1.32
N GLY A 200 -1.17 4.07 -1.38
CA GLY A 200 -2.49 4.17 -0.77
C GLY A 200 -2.48 3.84 0.73
N ALA A 201 -1.43 3.18 1.23
CA ALA A 201 -1.27 2.91 2.65
C ALA A 201 -1.10 4.21 3.46
N PRO A 202 -1.67 4.30 4.68
CA PRO A 202 -1.59 5.51 5.49
C PRO A 202 -0.16 5.79 5.94
N THR A 203 0.23 7.07 5.90
CA THR A 203 1.50 7.59 6.41
C THR A 203 1.30 8.28 7.75
N CYS A 204 2.38 8.75 8.37
CA CYS A 204 2.31 9.59 9.58
C CYS A 204 1.31 10.76 9.40
N ALA A 205 1.37 11.43 8.25
CA ALA A 205 0.52 12.57 7.93
C ALA A 205 -0.96 12.19 7.72
N THR A 206 -1.27 10.94 7.39
CA THR A 206 -2.64 10.44 7.22
C THR A 206 -3.35 10.38 8.57
N CYS A 207 -2.67 9.87 9.60
CA CYS A 207 -3.21 9.74 10.94
C CYS A 207 -3.11 11.04 11.75
N HIS A 208 -1.96 11.73 11.70
CA HIS A 208 -1.69 12.93 12.50
C HIS A 208 -2.08 14.24 11.79
N GLY A 209 -2.50 14.18 10.53
CA GLY A 209 -2.66 15.36 9.69
C GLY A 209 -1.33 15.87 9.13
N ASN A 210 -1.40 16.68 8.09
CA ASN A 210 -0.23 17.23 7.44
C ASN A 210 0.10 18.68 7.84
N HIS A 211 -0.90 19.57 7.84
CA HIS A 211 -0.74 20.96 8.27
C HIS A 211 -1.38 21.25 9.63
N SER A 212 -2.32 20.44 10.09
CA SER A 212 -2.94 20.50 11.42
C SER A 212 -2.45 19.38 12.32
N ALA A 213 -2.75 19.46 13.61
CA ALA A 213 -2.41 18.40 14.58
C ALA A 213 -3.19 17.10 14.35
N MET A 214 -4.32 17.19 13.66
CA MET A 214 -5.18 16.04 13.33
C MET A 214 -5.97 16.33 12.04
N PRO A 215 -6.45 15.28 11.36
CA PRO A 215 -7.42 15.46 10.28
C PRO A 215 -8.65 16.22 10.80
N PRO A 216 -9.25 17.09 9.99
CA PRO A 216 -10.43 17.84 10.41
C PRO A 216 -11.60 16.95 10.79
N GLY A 217 -12.27 17.29 11.89
CA GLY A 217 -13.46 16.57 12.35
C GLY A 217 -13.21 15.42 13.32
N TYR A 218 -11.95 15.17 13.70
CA TYR A 218 -11.60 14.13 14.65
C TYR A 218 -11.10 14.72 15.98
N ALA A 219 -11.59 14.17 17.08
CA ALA A 219 -11.20 14.57 18.42
C ALA A 219 -9.89 13.90 18.88
N SER A 220 -9.63 12.69 18.38
CA SER A 220 -8.46 11.87 18.70
C SER A 220 -7.88 11.23 17.44
N VAL A 221 -6.56 10.94 17.45
CA VAL A 221 -5.90 10.16 16.39
C VAL A 221 -6.47 8.74 16.33
N ALA A 222 -6.91 8.19 17.46
CA ALA A 222 -7.54 6.88 17.52
C ALA A 222 -8.84 6.80 16.68
N ASP A 223 -9.55 7.92 16.52
CA ASP A 223 -10.79 7.98 15.75
C ASP A 223 -10.56 8.02 14.23
N VAL A 224 -9.32 8.29 13.80
CA VAL A 224 -8.96 8.44 12.37
C VAL A 224 -9.02 7.11 11.62
N CYS A 225 -8.90 5.98 12.32
CA CYS A 225 -8.97 4.64 11.72
C CYS A 225 -10.23 4.44 10.86
N GLY A 226 -11.36 4.97 11.31
CA GLY A 226 -12.65 4.91 10.63
C GLY A 226 -12.71 5.61 9.27
N LEU A 227 -11.73 6.46 8.93
CA LEU A 227 -11.64 7.06 7.58
C LEU A 227 -11.48 6.01 6.49
N CYS A 228 -10.71 4.97 6.75
CA CYS A 228 -10.47 3.87 5.82
C CYS A 228 -11.20 2.59 6.25
N HIS A 229 -11.26 2.31 7.56
CA HIS A 229 -11.86 1.13 8.15
C HIS A 229 -13.31 1.36 8.63
N GLN A 230 -14.13 2.05 7.82
CA GLN A 230 -15.47 2.49 8.17
C GLN A 230 -16.39 1.34 8.62
N HIS A 231 -16.40 0.22 7.88
CA HIS A 231 -17.22 -0.95 8.25
C HIS A 231 -16.79 -1.56 9.58
N VAL A 232 -15.48 -1.69 9.78
CA VAL A 232 -14.91 -2.20 11.04
C VAL A 232 -15.29 -1.30 12.21
N THR A 233 -15.14 0.02 12.04
CA THR A 233 -15.51 1.01 13.06
C THR A 233 -17.01 0.94 13.39
N ASN A 234 -17.88 0.80 12.39
CA ASN A 234 -19.30 0.67 12.60
C ASN A 234 -19.67 -0.60 13.39
N PHE A 235 -18.98 -1.71 13.15
CA PHE A 235 -19.19 -2.94 13.91
C PHE A 235 -18.58 -2.86 15.31
N PHE A 236 -17.38 -2.32 15.45
CA PHE A 236 -16.76 -2.07 16.74
C PHE A 236 -17.65 -1.21 17.65
N ASN A 237 -18.25 -0.15 17.12
CA ASN A 237 -19.16 0.73 17.87
C ASN A 237 -20.45 0.01 18.34
N GLN A 238 -20.72 -1.19 17.86
CA GLN A 238 -21.82 -2.06 18.30
C GLN A 238 -21.37 -3.14 19.29
N SER A 239 -20.06 -3.22 19.57
CA SER A 239 -19.49 -4.17 20.53
C SER A 239 -19.57 -3.62 21.96
N ILE A 240 -19.48 -4.54 22.92
CA ILE A 240 -19.38 -4.20 24.34
C ILE A 240 -18.13 -3.38 24.67
N HIS A 241 -17.06 -3.48 23.85
CA HIS A 241 -15.82 -2.77 24.08
C HIS A 241 -15.87 -1.28 23.65
N ALA A 242 -16.85 -0.89 22.83
CA ALA A 242 -16.94 0.50 22.36
C ALA A 242 -17.12 1.50 23.52
N GLU A 243 -17.87 1.11 24.58
CA GLU A 243 -18.11 1.93 25.76
C GLU A 243 -16.96 1.84 26.78
N GLN A 244 -16.15 0.78 26.73
CA GLN A 244 -15.09 0.51 27.72
C GLN A 244 -13.74 1.13 27.31
N THR A 245 -13.52 1.44 26.04
CA THR A 245 -12.22 1.80 25.50
C THR A 245 -11.98 3.30 25.37
N GLU A 246 -12.65 4.14 26.12
CA GLU A 246 -12.49 5.62 26.18
C GLU A 246 -11.35 6.18 25.31
N HIS A 247 -11.58 6.65 24.09
CA HIS A 247 -10.60 7.31 23.21
C HIS A 247 -9.46 6.47 22.61
N HIS A 248 -9.27 5.20 22.99
CA HIS A 248 -8.16 4.36 22.52
C HIS A 248 -8.59 3.20 21.62
N GLY A 249 -9.86 2.92 21.55
CA GLY A 249 -10.58 1.93 20.71
C GLY A 249 -9.72 0.92 19.97
N CYS A 250 -9.45 1.21 18.71
CA CYS A 250 -8.72 0.28 17.82
C CYS A 250 -7.27 0.01 18.26
N VAL A 251 -6.54 1.06 18.67
CA VAL A 251 -5.11 0.94 19.01
C VAL A 251 -4.86 0.20 20.32
N GLN A 252 -5.86 0.10 21.18
CA GLN A 252 -5.74 -0.66 22.42
C GLN A 252 -5.55 -2.16 22.13
N CYS A 253 -6.23 -2.68 21.14
CA CYS A 253 -6.08 -4.07 20.72
C CYS A 253 -4.98 -4.25 19.66
N HIS A 254 -4.85 -3.31 18.73
CA HIS A 254 -3.95 -3.43 17.58
C HIS A 254 -2.58 -2.78 17.78
N GLY A 255 -2.32 -2.08 18.88
CA GLY A 255 -1.13 -1.27 19.12
C GLY A 255 -0.01 -1.92 19.91
N GLY A 256 0.09 -3.25 19.95
CA GLY A 256 1.32 -3.94 20.35
C GLY A 256 1.65 -4.06 21.85
N GLY A 257 0.70 -4.41 22.73
CA GLY A 257 0.96 -5.02 24.03
C GLY A 257 1.29 -4.07 25.20
N GLU A 258 1.87 -4.62 26.27
CA GLU A 258 2.07 -4.01 27.60
C GLU A 258 2.74 -2.62 27.60
N ASP A 259 3.67 -2.36 26.67
CA ASP A 259 4.37 -1.07 26.56
C ASP A 259 3.65 -0.03 25.70
N ARG A 260 2.42 -0.31 25.22
CA ARG A 260 1.57 0.58 24.42
C ARG A 260 2.27 1.24 23.23
N HIS A 261 2.86 0.42 22.36
CA HIS A 261 3.49 0.86 21.11
C HIS A 261 2.43 1.21 20.03
N PHE A 262 1.74 2.33 20.21
CA PHE A 262 0.58 2.73 19.38
C PHE A 262 0.88 2.86 17.88
N HIS A 263 2.14 2.96 17.47
CA HIS A 263 2.55 3.01 16.07
C HIS A 263 2.82 1.63 15.48
N LEU A 264 2.99 0.61 16.31
CA LEU A 264 3.15 -0.78 15.91
C LEU A 264 1.79 -1.44 15.67
N ILE A 265 1.03 -0.91 14.70
CA ILE A 265 -0.29 -1.47 14.36
C ILE A 265 -0.12 -2.85 13.77
N GLN A 266 -0.65 -3.86 14.43
CA GLN A 266 -0.56 -5.27 14.06
C GLN A 266 -1.94 -5.90 13.82
N ARG A 267 -1.95 -6.98 13.05
CA ARG A 267 -3.13 -7.84 12.95
C ARG A 267 -3.16 -8.77 14.16
N ILE A 268 -4.30 -8.82 14.83
CA ILE A 268 -4.52 -9.75 15.95
C ILE A 268 -4.76 -11.17 15.40
N THR A 269 -5.49 -11.28 14.29
CA THR A 269 -5.76 -12.56 13.61
C THR A 269 -5.38 -12.47 12.14
N GLN A 270 -5.18 -13.62 11.48
CA GLN A 270 -5.03 -13.63 10.02
C GLN A 270 -6.38 -13.30 9.38
N GLN A 271 -6.41 -12.32 8.48
CA GLN A 271 -7.64 -11.99 7.75
C GLN A 271 -7.98 -13.10 6.74
N PRO A 272 -9.26 -13.44 6.58
CA PRO A 272 -9.74 -14.41 5.58
C PRO A 272 -9.20 -14.13 4.18
N GLY A 273 -9.21 -12.88 3.73
CA GLY A 273 -8.71 -12.49 2.42
C GLY A 273 -7.21 -12.76 2.20
N VAL A 274 -6.40 -12.77 3.26
CA VAL A 274 -4.96 -13.10 3.17
C VAL A 274 -4.76 -14.59 2.95
N MET A 275 -5.61 -15.41 3.56
CA MET A 275 -5.61 -16.85 3.32
C MET A 275 -5.95 -17.17 1.87
N ILE A 276 -6.96 -16.50 1.30
CA ILE A 276 -7.34 -16.65 -0.12
C ILE A 276 -6.19 -16.21 -1.04
N GLN A 277 -5.53 -15.08 -0.76
CA GLN A 277 -4.38 -14.61 -1.56
C GLN A 277 -3.18 -15.56 -1.46
N ARG A 278 -2.86 -16.05 -0.26
CA ARG A 278 -1.80 -17.06 -0.08
C ARG A 278 -2.13 -18.35 -0.82
N TYR A 279 -3.38 -18.76 -0.76
CA TYR A 279 -3.85 -19.96 -1.43
C TYR A 279 -3.87 -19.79 -2.96
N ALA A 280 -4.33 -18.65 -3.48
CA ALA A 280 -4.26 -18.31 -4.90
C ALA A 280 -2.80 -18.29 -5.40
N HIS A 281 -1.86 -17.83 -4.58
CA HIS A 281 -0.43 -17.86 -4.91
C HIS A 281 0.13 -19.30 -4.94
N LEU A 282 -0.33 -20.16 -4.04
CA LEU A 282 0.03 -21.60 -4.04
C LEU A 282 -0.57 -22.33 -5.25
N LEU A 283 -1.78 -21.95 -5.68
CA LEU A 283 -2.42 -22.51 -6.88
C LEU A 283 -1.79 -22.00 -8.19
N ALA A 284 -1.25 -20.79 -8.18
CA ALA A 284 -0.55 -20.20 -9.34
C ALA A 284 0.91 -20.67 -9.49
N ALA A 285 1.50 -21.27 -8.45
CA ALA A 285 2.84 -21.84 -8.51
C ALA A 285 2.82 -23.13 -9.37
N GLU A 286 3.79 -23.29 -10.26
CA GLU A 286 3.98 -24.51 -11.05
C GLU A 286 4.23 -25.71 -10.12
N GLY A 287 3.19 -26.48 -9.87
CA GLY A 287 3.18 -27.67 -9.03
C GLY A 287 2.00 -27.63 -8.06
N GLN A 288 1.19 -28.68 -8.04
CA GLN A 288 0.08 -28.77 -7.08
C GLN A 288 0.65 -28.80 -5.64
N PRO A 289 0.19 -27.90 -4.76
CA PRO A 289 0.62 -27.92 -3.36
C PRO A 289 0.23 -29.25 -2.73
N THR A 290 1.10 -29.77 -1.88
CA THR A 290 0.79 -30.99 -1.13
C THR A 290 -0.35 -30.75 -0.17
N PRO A 291 -1.19 -31.78 0.17
CA PRO A 291 -2.26 -31.64 1.16
C PRO A 291 -1.76 -31.06 2.49
N THR A 292 -0.51 -31.32 2.88
CA THR A 292 0.12 -30.75 4.09
C THR A 292 0.38 -29.26 3.95
N GLN A 293 0.91 -28.79 2.81
CA GLN A 293 1.12 -27.36 2.55
C GLN A 293 -0.20 -26.60 2.50
N VAL A 294 -1.24 -27.22 1.94
CA VAL A 294 -2.61 -26.65 1.94
C VAL A 294 -3.15 -26.60 3.37
N ALA A 295 -3.00 -27.65 4.15
CA ALA A 295 -3.44 -27.70 5.54
C ALA A 295 -2.69 -26.69 6.42
N GLU A 296 -1.37 -26.53 6.26
CA GLU A 296 -0.56 -25.56 6.99
C GLU A 296 -0.87 -24.10 6.58
N ALA A 297 -1.24 -23.87 5.30
CA ALA A 297 -1.61 -22.56 4.82
C ALA A 297 -3.05 -22.16 5.24
N ILE A 298 -3.94 -23.13 5.38
CA ILE A 298 -5.36 -22.95 5.74
C ILE A 298 -5.57 -22.98 7.27
N HIS A 299 -4.74 -23.77 7.97
CA HIS A 299 -4.78 -23.88 9.42
C HIS A 299 -3.43 -23.48 10.04
N PRO A 300 -3.17 -22.20 10.26
CA PRO A 300 -2.47 -21.88 11.46
C PRO A 300 -3.38 -22.36 12.60
N ASP A 301 -2.86 -23.25 13.46
CA ASP A 301 -3.54 -23.71 14.66
C ASP A 301 -4.26 -22.51 15.31
N PRO A 302 -5.60 -22.50 15.47
CA PRO A 302 -6.33 -21.39 16.09
C PRO A 302 -5.71 -20.96 17.40
N ARG A 303 -5.14 -21.91 18.15
CA ARG A 303 -4.38 -21.66 19.38
C ARG A 303 -3.11 -20.82 19.17
N LYS A 304 -2.45 -20.91 18.00
CA LYS A 304 -1.30 -20.03 17.69
C LYS A 304 -1.73 -18.61 17.36
N ILE A 305 -2.87 -18.44 16.72
CA ILE A 305 -3.47 -17.12 16.43
C ILE A 305 -3.88 -16.47 17.75
N ILE A 306 -4.54 -17.20 18.60
CA ILE A 306 -5.00 -16.81 19.93
C ILE A 306 -3.82 -16.45 20.82
N ASN A 307 -2.75 -17.25 20.81
CA ASN A 307 -1.56 -16.99 21.64
C ASN A 307 -0.84 -15.68 21.27
N GLN A 308 -1.05 -15.14 20.06
CA GLN A 308 -0.52 -13.82 19.68
C GLN A 308 -1.41 -12.66 20.15
N ALA A 309 -2.72 -12.88 20.21
CA ALA A 309 -3.69 -11.87 20.64
C ALA A 309 -3.96 -11.94 22.15
N LEU A 310 -3.77 -13.12 22.75
CA LEU A 310 -4.12 -13.39 24.15
C LEU A 310 -3.49 -12.43 25.17
N PRO A 311 -2.20 -12.03 25.08
CA PRO A 311 -1.62 -11.07 26.00
C PRO A 311 -2.44 -9.77 26.08
N THR A 312 -2.82 -9.21 24.94
CA THR A 312 -3.60 -7.96 24.88
C THR A 312 -5.00 -8.12 25.51
N CYS A 313 -5.65 -9.28 25.33
CA CYS A 313 -6.95 -9.55 25.94
C CYS A 313 -6.80 -9.72 27.45
N LEU A 314 -5.76 -10.43 27.89
CA LEU A 314 -5.51 -10.72 29.31
C LEU A 314 -5.21 -9.48 30.14
N GLU A 315 -4.64 -8.41 29.56
CA GLU A 315 -4.45 -7.13 30.25
C GLU A 315 -5.73 -6.61 30.94
N CYS A 316 -6.88 -6.90 30.35
CA CYS A 316 -8.18 -6.50 30.90
C CYS A 316 -8.98 -7.67 31.50
N HIS A 317 -8.80 -8.88 30.96
CA HIS A 317 -9.62 -10.06 31.29
C HIS A 317 -9.00 -10.97 32.36
N GLU A 318 -7.71 -10.81 32.70
CA GLU A 318 -7.04 -11.64 33.73
C GLU A 318 -7.55 -11.38 35.13
N GLU A 319 -8.05 -10.17 35.41
CA GLU A 319 -8.55 -9.77 36.74
C GLU A 319 -10.04 -10.12 36.96
N ILE A 320 -10.73 -10.64 35.94
CA ILE A 320 -12.16 -10.97 35.99
C ILE A 320 -12.30 -12.43 36.37
N GLU A 321 -12.69 -12.70 37.63
CA GLU A 321 -13.04 -14.05 38.08
C GLU A 321 -14.24 -14.58 37.28
N ASP A 322 -14.19 -15.84 36.81
CA ASP A 322 -15.21 -16.52 35.99
C ASP A 322 -15.53 -15.85 34.64
N ASP A 323 -14.55 -15.26 33.98
CA ASP A 323 -14.74 -14.65 32.66
C ASP A 323 -14.97 -15.71 31.56
N GLU A 324 -16.19 -15.80 31.07
CA GLU A 324 -16.59 -16.64 29.93
C GLU A 324 -16.31 -15.99 28.56
N SER A 325 -15.78 -14.77 28.52
CA SER A 325 -15.61 -14.00 27.25
C SER A 325 -14.56 -14.61 26.36
N LEU A 326 -13.42 -15.05 26.95
CA LEU A 326 -12.34 -15.68 26.19
C LEU A 326 -12.76 -17.01 25.53
N PRO A 327 -13.42 -17.96 26.22
CA PRO A 327 -13.98 -19.14 25.57
C PRO A 327 -14.91 -18.80 24.39
N LYS A 328 -15.80 -17.83 24.54
CA LYS A 328 -16.71 -17.38 23.49
C LYS A 328 -15.96 -16.75 22.29
N LEU A 329 -14.88 -15.99 22.56
CA LEU A 329 -14.02 -15.47 21.49
C LEU A 329 -13.35 -16.63 20.72
N PHE A 330 -12.92 -17.67 21.40
CA PHE A 330 -12.32 -18.85 20.76
C PHE A 330 -13.31 -19.60 19.88
N GLU A 331 -14.55 -19.78 20.35
CA GLU A 331 -15.62 -20.37 19.55
C GLU A 331 -15.89 -19.55 18.29
N LEU A 332 -15.96 -18.23 18.41
CA LEU A 332 -16.15 -17.31 17.27
C LEU A 332 -15.02 -17.43 16.24
N LEU A 333 -13.78 -17.47 16.67
CA LEU A 333 -12.63 -17.61 15.78
C LEU A 333 -12.56 -18.98 15.13
N ASP A 334 -12.94 -20.05 15.85
CA ASP A 334 -13.01 -21.41 15.30
C ASP A 334 -14.10 -21.52 14.24
N GLU A 335 -15.28 -20.92 14.45
CA GLU A 335 -16.36 -20.88 13.45
C GLU A 335 -15.91 -20.16 12.16
N ILE A 336 -15.23 -19.02 12.28
CA ILE A 336 -14.69 -18.31 11.12
C ILE A 336 -13.66 -19.18 10.39
N ALA A 337 -12.73 -19.81 11.12
CA ALA A 337 -11.69 -20.66 10.52
C ALA A 337 -12.29 -21.89 9.78
N LEU A 338 -13.33 -22.48 10.33
CA LEU A 338 -14.06 -23.60 9.68
C LEU A 338 -14.77 -23.14 8.40
N ALA A 339 -15.38 -21.95 8.42
CA ALA A 339 -16.03 -21.38 7.25
C ALA A 339 -15.03 -21.05 6.13
N GLU A 340 -13.87 -20.48 6.48
CA GLU A 340 -12.77 -20.25 5.55
C GLU A 340 -12.28 -21.54 4.91
N LYS A 341 -12.09 -22.58 5.71
CA LYS A 341 -11.68 -23.90 5.22
C LYS A 341 -12.67 -24.42 4.20
N LYS A 342 -13.98 -24.42 4.52
CA LYS A 342 -15.02 -24.87 3.62
C LYS A 342 -15.04 -24.09 2.32
N TYR A 343 -14.93 -22.75 2.40
CA TYR A 343 -14.82 -21.90 1.21
C TYR A 343 -13.67 -22.32 0.32
N VAL A 344 -12.46 -22.54 0.88
CA VAL A 344 -11.27 -22.93 0.13
C VAL A 344 -11.44 -24.34 -0.48
N GLU A 345 -12.01 -25.28 0.24
CA GLU A 345 -12.31 -26.64 -0.27
C GLU A 345 -13.24 -26.59 -1.47
N THR A 346 -14.33 -25.80 -1.38
CA THR A 346 -15.29 -25.60 -2.48
C THR A 346 -14.62 -24.89 -3.67
N ALA A 347 -13.81 -23.85 -3.43
CA ALA A 347 -13.04 -23.15 -4.47
C ALA A 347 -12.14 -24.11 -5.26
N ASN A 348 -11.42 -25.00 -4.56
CA ASN A 348 -10.56 -26.00 -5.18
C ASN A 348 -11.34 -26.97 -6.03
N ARG A 349 -12.45 -27.45 -5.51
CA ARG A 349 -13.30 -28.38 -6.22
C ARG A 349 -13.86 -27.74 -7.50
N LEU A 350 -14.36 -26.49 -7.38
CA LEU A 350 -14.86 -25.72 -8.51
C LEU A 350 -13.79 -25.51 -9.59
N SER A 351 -12.57 -25.13 -9.19
CA SER A 351 -11.42 -24.98 -10.10
C SER A 351 -11.08 -26.29 -10.80
N LYS A 352 -11.01 -27.39 -10.05
CA LYS A 352 -10.68 -28.72 -10.61
C LYS A 352 -11.72 -29.20 -11.62
N VAL A 353 -13.02 -29.01 -11.33
CA VAL A 353 -14.10 -29.40 -12.24
C VAL A 353 -14.12 -28.51 -13.48
N GLY A 354 -13.87 -27.19 -13.32
CA GLY A 354 -13.81 -26.22 -14.42
C GLY A 354 -12.61 -26.39 -15.36
N GLN A 355 -11.52 -27.02 -14.91
CA GLN A 355 -10.40 -27.39 -15.80
C GLN A 355 -10.74 -28.59 -16.72
N GLY A 356 -11.83 -29.28 -16.45
CA GLY A 356 -12.33 -30.40 -17.26
C GLY A 356 -13.19 -29.96 -18.43
N VAL A 357 -14.06 -30.90 -18.89
CA VAL A 357 -15.00 -30.67 -20.01
C VAL A 357 -16.35 -30.09 -19.56
N LEU A 358 -16.54 -29.83 -18.27
CA LEU A 358 -17.77 -29.31 -17.72
C LEU A 358 -17.76 -27.78 -17.70
N LEU A 359 -18.87 -27.17 -18.11
CA LEU A 359 -19.09 -25.74 -17.99
C LEU A 359 -19.62 -25.45 -16.59
N VAL A 360 -18.90 -24.61 -15.85
CA VAL A 360 -19.15 -24.28 -14.45
C VAL A 360 -19.42 -22.80 -14.21
N ASP A 361 -19.75 -22.03 -15.26
CA ASP A 361 -19.94 -20.57 -15.20
C ASP A 361 -21.02 -20.17 -14.19
N LYS A 362 -22.13 -20.95 -14.13
CA LYS A 362 -23.20 -20.70 -13.14
C LYS A 362 -22.70 -20.89 -11.72
N GLN A 363 -21.94 -21.94 -11.47
CA GLN A 363 -21.38 -22.25 -10.15
C GLN A 363 -20.31 -21.23 -9.74
N GLN A 364 -19.51 -20.73 -10.68
CA GLN A 364 -18.56 -19.64 -10.44
C GLN A 364 -19.29 -18.37 -10.02
N PHE A 365 -20.37 -18.01 -10.73
CA PHE A 365 -21.16 -16.84 -10.36
C PHE A 365 -21.78 -16.96 -8.95
N LEU A 366 -22.34 -18.11 -8.63
CA LEU A 366 -22.89 -18.39 -7.29
C LEU A 366 -21.78 -18.33 -6.22
N PHE A 367 -20.59 -18.83 -6.53
CA PHE A 367 -19.46 -18.83 -5.60
C PHE A 367 -18.90 -17.43 -5.32
N GLU A 368 -19.05 -16.45 -6.23
CA GLU A 368 -18.69 -15.05 -5.95
C GLU A 368 -19.57 -14.44 -4.84
N GLU A 369 -20.79 -14.92 -4.65
CA GLU A 369 -21.64 -14.54 -3.51
C GLU A 369 -21.05 -15.08 -2.20
N ALA A 370 -20.58 -16.32 -2.16
CA ALA A 370 -19.89 -16.89 -1.02
C ALA A 370 -18.65 -16.06 -0.62
N LYS A 371 -17.89 -15.59 -1.60
CA LYS A 371 -16.76 -14.70 -1.38
C LYS A 371 -17.16 -13.38 -0.70
N THR A 372 -18.31 -12.82 -1.08
CA THR A 372 -18.84 -11.61 -0.46
C THR A 372 -19.16 -11.84 1.02
N HIS A 373 -19.78 -12.96 1.37
CA HIS A 373 -20.05 -13.33 2.76
C HIS A 373 -18.76 -13.56 3.56
N LEU A 374 -17.77 -14.22 2.96
CA LEU A 374 -16.46 -14.44 3.59
C LEU A 374 -15.75 -13.12 3.90
N ILE A 375 -15.73 -12.17 2.94
CA ILE A 375 -15.13 -10.86 3.15
C ILE A 375 -15.84 -10.08 4.26
N ALA A 376 -17.16 -10.26 4.40
CA ALA A 376 -17.95 -9.60 5.44
C ALA A 376 -17.66 -10.13 6.86
N LEU A 377 -17.16 -11.36 7.02
CA LEU A 377 -16.79 -11.91 8.32
C LEU A 377 -15.66 -11.13 9.00
N ALA A 378 -14.65 -10.65 8.24
CA ALA A 378 -13.52 -9.94 8.80
C ALA A 378 -13.90 -8.63 9.54
N PRO A 379 -14.73 -7.74 9.01
CA PRO A 379 -15.25 -6.61 9.80
C PRO A 379 -16.25 -7.03 10.87
N LEU A 380 -17.10 -8.06 10.61
CA LEU A 380 -18.17 -8.48 11.51
C LEU A 380 -17.64 -9.06 12.83
N GLN A 381 -16.48 -9.71 12.84
CA GLN A 381 -15.85 -10.21 14.07
C GLN A 381 -15.64 -9.12 15.12
N HIS A 382 -15.49 -7.83 14.72
CA HIS A 382 -15.35 -6.71 15.64
C HIS A 382 -16.61 -6.40 16.46
N THR A 383 -17.76 -7.02 16.14
CA THR A 383 -18.93 -6.98 17.02
C THR A 383 -18.74 -7.84 18.27
N LEU A 384 -17.81 -8.81 18.24
CA LEU A 384 -17.62 -9.86 19.25
C LEU A 384 -18.90 -10.63 19.59
N SER A 385 -19.80 -10.77 18.60
CA SER A 385 -21.09 -11.43 18.74
C SER A 385 -21.07 -12.78 18.03
N ASN A 386 -21.00 -13.88 18.79
CA ASN A 386 -21.06 -15.24 18.25
C ASN A 386 -22.31 -15.45 17.40
N VAL A 387 -23.47 -14.92 17.84
CA VAL A 387 -24.72 -15.06 17.09
C VAL A 387 -24.64 -14.46 15.70
N ARG A 388 -24.13 -13.24 15.57
CA ARG A 388 -24.01 -12.55 14.25
C ARG A 388 -23.00 -13.21 13.35
N VAL A 389 -21.89 -13.70 13.92
CA VAL A 389 -20.88 -14.42 13.15
C VAL A 389 -21.42 -15.76 12.68
N ALA A 390 -22.09 -16.53 13.57
CA ALA A 390 -22.70 -17.80 13.23
C ALA A 390 -23.75 -17.67 12.10
N GLU A 391 -24.63 -16.67 12.15
CA GLU A 391 -25.58 -16.37 11.08
C GLU A 391 -24.87 -16.14 9.73
N LYS A 392 -23.79 -15.36 9.72
CA LYS A 392 -23.03 -15.09 8.49
C LYS A 392 -22.25 -16.30 7.99
N VAL A 393 -21.72 -17.11 8.89
CA VAL A 393 -21.08 -18.40 8.58
C VAL A 393 -22.08 -19.40 7.98
N GLU A 394 -23.30 -19.44 8.51
CA GLU A 394 -24.38 -20.30 7.97
C GLU A 394 -24.73 -19.89 6.53
N GLU A 395 -24.89 -18.58 6.26
CA GLU A 395 -25.13 -18.07 4.90
C GLU A 395 -24.00 -18.48 3.93
N LEU A 396 -22.74 -18.31 4.33
CA LEU A 396 -21.58 -18.73 3.55
C LEU A 396 -21.59 -20.23 3.26
N ASN A 397 -21.81 -21.03 4.32
CA ASN A 397 -21.80 -22.49 4.23
C ASN A 397 -22.91 -23.01 3.33
N ALA A 398 -24.11 -22.40 3.39
CA ALA A 398 -25.23 -22.78 2.55
C ALA A 398 -24.92 -22.61 1.05
N ILE A 399 -24.25 -21.51 0.68
CA ILE A 399 -23.82 -21.28 -0.71
C ILE A 399 -22.75 -22.29 -1.13
N CYS A 400 -21.75 -22.54 -0.27
CA CYS A 400 -20.73 -23.54 -0.56
C CYS A 400 -21.34 -24.94 -0.77
N ASP A 401 -22.29 -25.34 0.09
CA ASP A 401 -22.99 -26.62 -0.02
C ASP A 401 -23.80 -26.69 -1.33
N GLN A 402 -24.48 -25.63 -1.71
CA GLN A 402 -25.19 -25.56 -2.97
C GLN A 402 -24.27 -25.73 -4.17
N VAL A 403 -23.14 -25.02 -4.18
CA VAL A 403 -22.12 -25.15 -5.25
C VAL A 403 -21.60 -26.59 -5.32
N ASP A 404 -21.26 -27.18 -4.18
CA ASP A 404 -20.74 -28.55 -4.11
C ASP A 404 -21.77 -29.59 -4.57
N GLN A 405 -23.04 -29.38 -4.24
CA GLN A 405 -24.11 -30.22 -4.73
C GLN A 405 -24.27 -30.11 -6.25
N GLU A 406 -24.38 -28.90 -6.79
CA GLU A 406 -24.48 -28.66 -8.24
C GLU A 406 -23.30 -29.26 -9.01
N LEU A 407 -22.06 -29.14 -8.48
CA LEU A 407 -20.88 -29.78 -9.06
C LEU A 407 -21.01 -31.32 -9.09
N THR A 408 -21.50 -31.90 -8.01
CA THR A 408 -21.77 -33.36 -7.93
C THR A 408 -22.76 -33.81 -9.01
N GLU A 409 -23.84 -33.07 -9.18
CA GLU A 409 -24.86 -33.35 -10.20
C GLU A 409 -24.28 -33.26 -11.62
N LEU A 410 -23.39 -32.27 -11.90
CA LEU A 410 -22.68 -32.15 -13.16
C LEU A 410 -21.73 -33.32 -13.44
N GLU A 411 -20.93 -33.71 -12.43
CA GLU A 411 -20.03 -34.87 -12.51
C GLU A 411 -20.77 -36.20 -12.75
N ASP A 412 -21.86 -36.40 -12.04
CA ASP A 412 -22.66 -37.61 -12.19
C ASP A 412 -23.42 -37.66 -13.52
N GLY A 413 -23.92 -36.50 -13.98
CA GLY A 413 -24.44 -36.35 -15.32
C GLY A 413 -23.43 -36.69 -16.42
N LEU A 414 -22.18 -36.28 -16.26
CA LEU A 414 -21.09 -36.63 -17.17
C LEU A 414 -20.79 -38.13 -17.15
N LYS A 415 -20.67 -38.74 -15.96
CA LYS A 415 -20.49 -40.20 -15.80
C LYS A 415 -21.61 -41.00 -16.48
N LEU A 416 -22.87 -40.55 -16.35
CA LEU A 416 -24.03 -41.17 -16.99
C LEU A 416 -23.91 -41.09 -18.52
N ARG A 417 -23.53 -39.93 -19.07
CA ARG A 417 -23.30 -39.75 -20.53
C ARG A 417 -22.24 -40.69 -21.04
N TYR A 418 -21.08 -40.82 -20.35
CA TYR A 418 -20.04 -41.76 -20.73
C TYR A 418 -20.55 -43.21 -20.72
N LYS A 419 -21.32 -43.63 -19.70
CA LYS A 419 -21.92 -44.96 -19.64
C LYS A 419 -22.90 -45.17 -20.79
N ALA A 420 -23.70 -44.16 -21.16
CA ALA A 420 -24.64 -44.25 -22.29
C ALA A 420 -23.93 -44.33 -23.65
N LEU A 421 -22.72 -43.80 -23.80
CA LEU A 421 -21.92 -43.90 -25.03
C LEU A 421 -21.23 -45.24 -25.18
N LEU A 422 -21.05 -46.02 -24.10
CA LEU A 422 -20.35 -47.29 -24.13
C LEU A 422 -20.86 -48.27 -25.20
N PRO A 423 -22.19 -48.49 -25.34
CA PRO A 423 -22.74 -49.36 -26.38
C PRO A 423 -22.41 -48.86 -27.79
N ILE A 424 -22.41 -47.54 -28.01
CA ILE A 424 -22.09 -46.93 -29.30
C ILE A 424 -20.62 -47.19 -29.63
N TRP A 425 -19.70 -47.06 -28.68
CA TRP A 425 -18.28 -47.35 -28.88
C TRP A 425 -18.05 -48.80 -29.17
N ILE A 426 -18.74 -49.72 -28.46
CA ILE A 426 -18.65 -51.19 -28.70
C ILE A 426 -19.15 -51.50 -30.14
N PHE A 427 -20.32 -50.92 -30.53
CA PHE A 427 -20.85 -51.11 -31.86
C PHE A 427 -19.91 -50.56 -32.96
N SER A 428 -19.35 -49.39 -32.77
CA SER A 428 -18.43 -48.76 -33.69
C SER A 428 -17.14 -49.57 -33.84
N ALA A 429 -16.63 -50.12 -32.74
CA ALA A 429 -15.44 -51.00 -32.75
C ALA A 429 -15.73 -52.29 -33.52
N LEU A 430 -16.88 -52.94 -33.28
CA LEU A 430 -17.32 -54.15 -33.99
C LEU A 430 -17.46 -53.86 -35.49
N MET A 431 -18.07 -52.73 -35.85
CA MET A 431 -18.20 -52.33 -37.26
C MET A 431 -16.84 -52.12 -37.90
N ALA A 432 -15.91 -51.42 -37.23
CA ALA A 432 -14.55 -51.20 -37.71
C ALA A 432 -13.84 -52.54 -37.95
N VAL A 433 -13.93 -53.52 -37.05
CA VAL A 433 -13.38 -54.86 -37.21
C VAL A 433 -14.03 -55.56 -38.43
N ALA A 434 -15.36 -55.48 -38.56
CA ALA A 434 -16.08 -56.09 -39.68
C ALA A 434 -15.66 -55.43 -41.04
N PHE A 435 -15.55 -54.12 -41.10
CA PHE A 435 -15.05 -53.43 -42.28
C PHE A 435 -13.61 -53.80 -42.62
N TYR A 436 -12.75 -53.87 -41.60
CA TYR A 436 -11.34 -54.32 -41.80
C TYR A 436 -11.28 -55.75 -42.33
N ALA A 437 -12.03 -56.65 -41.74
CA ALA A 437 -12.09 -58.05 -42.22
C ALA A 437 -12.62 -58.10 -43.70
N LYS A 438 -13.65 -57.36 -44.02
CA LYS A 438 -14.19 -57.25 -45.37
C LYS A 438 -13.17 -56.62 -46.34
N TYR A 439 -12.45 -55.59 -45.96
CA TYR A 439 -11.38 -54.98 -46.72
C TYR A 439 -10.27 -56.01 -47.00
N LYS A 440 -9.83 -56.77 -46.01
CA LYS A 440 -8.82 -57.80 -46.18
C LYS A 440 -9.27 -58.91 -47.11
N GLN A 441 -10.54 -59.33 -47.05
CA GLN A 441 -11.16 -60.30 -47.96
C GLN A 441 -11.19 -59.76 -49.41
N LEU A 442 -11.65 -58.55 -49.62
CA LEU A 442 -11.66 -57.91 -50.95
C LEU A 442 -10.27 -57.74 -51.53
N ARG A 443 -9.30 -57.29 -50.69
CA ARG A 443 -7.91 -57.18 -51.12
C ARG A 443 -7.32 -58.51 -51.58
N ALA A 444 -7.63 -59.60 -50.88
CA ALA A 444 -7.18 -60.94 -51.29
C ALA A 444 -7.80 -61.40 -52.61
N ILE A 445 -9.01 -60.94 -52.94
CA ILE A 445 -9.71 -61.30 -54.23
C ILE A 445 -9.23 -60.45 -55.38
N TYR A 446 -9.05 -59.13 -55.20
CA TYR A 446 -8.80 -58.17 -56.28
C TYR A 446 -7.32 -57.80 -56.44
N VAL A 447 -6.47 -58.01 -55.46
CA VAL A 447 -5.02 -57.81 -55.61
C VAL A 447 -4.39 -59.22 -55.78
N LYS A 448 -4.45 -59.78 -57.00
CA LYS A 448 -3.64 -60.90 -57.39
C LYS A 448 -2.17 -60.49 -57.26
N PRO A 449 -1.31 -61.30 -56.62
CA PRO A 449 0.13 -61.08 -56.71
C PRO A 449 0.54 -61.15 -58.18
N LEU A 450 1.21 -60.15 -58.67
CA LEU A 450 1.92 -60.24 -59.98
C LEU A 450 2.85 -61.44 -59.85
N SER A 451 2.59 -62.49 -60.62
CA SER A 451 3.46 -63.64 -60.73
C SER A 451 4.83 -63.21 -61.28
N PRO A 452 5.95 -63.71 -60.72
CA PRO A 452 7.28 -63.30 -61.16
C PRO A 452 7.77 -64.00 -62.43
N ASP A 453 6.86 -64.45 -63.33
CA ASP A 453 7.23 -65.15 -64.55
C ASP A 453 7.06 -64.24 -65.80
N HIS A 454 7.98 -63.30 -66.00
CA HIS A 454 8.31 -62.73 -67.32
C HIS A 454 9.70 -62.07 -67.28
N GLU A 455 10.72 -62.90 -66.98
CA GLU A 455 12.09 -62.61 -67.37
C GLU A 455 12.61 -63.86 -68.07
N ASN A 456 12.55 -63.94 -69.32
CA ASN A 456 13.45 -64.57 -70.33
C ASN A 456 12.72 -64.92 -71.61
N GLN A 457 12.67 -64.06 -72.55
CA GLN A 457 12.73 -64.50 -73.95
C GLN A 457 13.36 -63.40 -74.81
N GLY A 458 14.59 -63.63 -75.18
CA GLY A 458 15.11 -63.50 -76.52
C GLY A 458 15.36 -62.13 -77.08
N ALA A 459 16.56 -61.63 -77.01
CA ALA A 459 17.09 -60.72 -77.97
C ALA A 459 17.40 -61.46 -79.27
N PRO A 460 16.98 -61.03 -80.48
CA PRO A 460 17.59 -61.44 -81.71
C PRO A 460 18.73 -60.50 -82.06
N SER A 461 19.87 -61.10 -82.36
CA SER A 461 21.00 -60.50 -83.03
C SER A 461 20.67 -59.94 -84.37
N LYS A 462 20.99 -58.69 -84.63
CA LYS A 462 21.83 -58.16 -85.70
C LYS A 462 22.05 -56.66 -85.50
#